data_6e8c1c43df7e6433eb00786fb148b90f
#
_entry.id   6e8c1c43df7e6433eb00786fb148b90f
#
_cell.length_a   1.000
_cell.length_b   1.000
_cell.length_c   1.000
_cell.angle_alpha   90.00
_cell.angle_beta   90.00
_cell.angle_gamma   90.00
#
_symmetry.space_group_name_H-M   'P 1'
#
loop_
_entity.id
_entity.type
_entity.pdbx_description
1 polymer ?
#
loop_
_entity_poly.entity_id
_entity_poly.type
_entity_poly.pdbx_seq_one_letter_code
_entity_poly.pdbx_strand_id
1 'polypeptide(L)'
;MNIEICNYTKKLSKNLVLENINLSLSGGKIYGFVGKNGSGKTMLMRAICGLILPTSGFVKINNKIIGKDISFPDSVGALIENPGLISEYSGFQNLKILAQIQKKIDDKKIVDTMRMVGLDPNEKKSFRKYSLGMKQKLGIAAAMMEDPQILVLDEPFNALDEASCENVKKMILSAKVPDRVVLLSCHDKNQINALCDETIELAQGKIIRRDSLYEKEK
;
A
#
# COMPACT_ATOMS: atom_id res chain seq x y z
N MET A 1 -10.54 -3.89 -12.02
CA MET A 1 -9.10 -3.54 -11.90
C MET A 1 -8.26 -4.76 -12.23
N ASN A 2 -7.25 -4.60 -13.10
CA ASN A 2 -6.25 -5.63 -13.43
C ASN A 2 -4.86 -5.01 -13.47
N ILE A 3 -3.87 -5.66 -12.83
CA ILE A 3 -2.48 -5.27 -12.83
C ILE A 3 -1.66 -6.44 -13.35
N GLU A 4 -0.90 -6.21 -14.43
CA GLU A 4 -0.01 -7.20 -15.03
C GLU A 4 1.42 -6.71 -14.98
N ILE A 5 2.31 -7.53 -14.46
CA ILE A 5 3.75 -7.30 -14.41
C ILE A 5 4.40 -8.35 -15.28
N CYS A 6 5.11 -7.91 -16.32
CA CYS A 6 5.67 -8.81 -17.33
C CYS A 6 7.19 -8.64 -17.42
N ASN A 7 7.93 -9.70 -17.12
CA ASN A 7 9.39 -9.80 -17.20
C ASN A 7 10.09 -8.58 -16.55
N TYR A 8 9.49 -8.02 -15.48
CA TYR A 8 9.95 -6.80 -14.86
C TYR A 8 11.26 -7.04 -14.12
N THR A 9 12.28 -6.32 -14.56
CA THR A 9 13.60 -6.35 -13.94
C THR A 9 14.00 -4.93 -13.58
N LYS A 10 14.52 -4.71 -12.37
CA LYS A 10 15.03 -3.42 -11.91
C LYS A 10 16.44 -3.56 -11.37
N LYS A 11 17.35 -2.78 -11.95
CA LYS A 11 18.70 -2.55 -11.42
C LYS A 11 18.78 -1.15 -10.82
N LEU A 12 19.39 -1.02 -9.65
CA LEU A 12 19.79 0.24 -9.04
C LEU A 12 21.32 0.26 -8.98
N SER A 13 21.93 1.11 -9.79
CA SER A 13 23.37 1.08 -10.03
C SER A 13 23.83 -0.32 -10.47
N LYS A 14 24.64 -1.02 -9.68
CA LYS A 14 25.10 -2.38 -9.96
C LYS A 14 24.23 -3.47 -9.30
N ASN A 15 23.30 -3.10 -8.42
CA ASN A 15 22.53 -4.06 -7.66
C ASN A 15 21.22 -4.40 -8.38
N LEU A 16 20.96 -5.70 -8.58
CA LEU A 16 19.71 -6.22 -9.08
C LEU A 16 18.73 -6.30 -7.91
N VAL A 17 17.66 -5.52 -7.94
CA VAL A 17 16.69 -5.41 -6.82
C VAL A 17 15.39 -6.14 -7.12
N LEU A 18 15.02 -6.27 -8.39
CA LEU A 18 13.93 -7.14 -8.88
C LEU A 18 14.41 -7.82 -10.16
N GLU A 19 14.14 -9.11 -10.28
CA GLU A 19 14.61 -9.93 -11.40
C GLU A 19 13.48 -10.77 -11.99
N ASN A 20 13.15 -10.49 -13.25
CA ASN A 20 12.18 -11.23 -14.05
C ASN A 20 10.85 -11.50 -13.35
N ILE A 21 10.28 -10.46 -12.71
CA ILE A 21 8.98 -10.56 -12.03
C ILE A 21 7.88 -10.71 -13.07
N ASN A 22 7.10 -11.77 -12.93
CA ASN A 22 5.88 -12.04 -13.68
C ASN A 22 4.74 -12.23 -12.69
N LEU A 23 3.72 -11.35 -12.72
CA LEU A 23 2.63 -11.37 -11.75
C LEU A 23 1.37 -10.74 -12.34
N SER A 24 0.21 -11.37 -12.10
CA SER A 24 -1.09 -10.83 -12.43
C SER A 24 -1.92 -10.71 -11.15
N LEU A 25 -2.54 -9.54 -10.94
CA LEU A 25 -3.36 -9.21 -9.78
C LEU A 25 -4.69 -8.66 -10.26
N SER A 26 -5.80 -9.16 -9.71
CA SER A 26 -7.15 -8.75 -10.05
C SER A 26 -7.85 -8.05 -8.88
N GLY A 27 -8.80 -7.17 -9.18
CA GLY A 27 -9.63 -6.54 -8.17
C GLY A 27 -10.45 -7.54 -7.35
N GLY A 28 -10.90 -7.09 -6.18
CA GLY A 28 -11.67 -7.90 -5.24
C GLY A 28 -10.82 -8.75 -4.29
N LYS A 29 -9.50 -8.59 -4.31
CA LYS A 29 -8.58 -9.40 -3.50
C LYS A 29 -7.57 -8.56 -2.72
N ILE A 30 -7.15 -9.12 -1.58
CA ILE A 30 -6.04 -8.64 -0.77
C ILE A 30 -4.85 -9.58 -1.00
N TYR A 31 -3.75 -9.04 -1.49
CA TYR A 31 -2.52 -9.77 -1.76
C TYR A 31 -1.45 -9.45 -0.72
N GLY A 32 -0.93 -10.47 -0.06
CA GLY A 32 0.14 -10.35 0.93
C GLY A 32 1.51 -10.59 0.31
N PHE A 33 2.39 -9.60 0.35
CA PHE A 33 3.79 -9.78 0.00
C PHE A 33 4.59 -10.21 1.22
N VAL A 34 5.20 -11.38 1.17
CA VAL A 34 5.99 -11.97 2.25
C VAL A 34 7.45 -12.15 1.83
N GLY A 35 8.35 -12.19 2.80
CA GLY A 35 9.79 -12.36 2.56
C GLY A 35 10.63 -11.56 3.54
N LYS A 36 11.91 -11.89 3.64
CA LYS A 36 12.87 -11.21 4.53
C LYS A 36 13.07 -9.73 4.12
N ASN A 37 13.66 -8.94 5.02
CA ASN A 37 14.07 -7.57 4.69
C ASN A 37 15.06 -7.61 3.51
N GLY A 38 14.88 -6.66 2.56
CA GLY A 38 15.69 -6.63 1.35
C GLY A 38 15.29 -7.65 0.27
N SER A 39 14.20 -8.43 0.46
CA SER A 39 13.75 -9.41 -0.56
C SER A 39 13.14 -8.77 -1.82
N GLY A 40 12.81 -7.47 -1.81
CA GLY A 40 12.23 -6.76 -2.94
C GLY A 40 10.76 -6.35 -2.78
N LYS A 41 10.07 -6.64 -1.65
CA LYS A 41 8.65 -6.31 -1.42
C LYS A 41 8.34 -4.84 -1.67
N THR A 42 9.00 -3.94 -0.95
CA THR A 42 8.85 -2.48 -1.09
C THR A 42 9.15 -2.01 -2.51
N MET A 43 10.18 -2.59 -3.15
CA MET A 43 10.54 -2.24 -4.53
C MET A 43 9.46 -2.67 -5.53
N LEU A 44 8.85 -3.84 -5.34
CA LEU A 44 7.73 -4.29 -6.16
C LEU A 44 6.49 -3.41 -5.97
N MET A 45 6.17 -3.03 -4.74
CA MET A 45 5.10 -2.07 -4.44
C MET A 45 5.36 -0.71 -5.11
N ARG A 46 6.58 -0.19 -5.03
CA ARG A 46 6.98 1.04 -5.74
C ARG A 46 6.82 0.93 -7.26
N ALA A 47 7.16 -0.23 -7.84
CA ALA A 47 6.99 -0.48 -9.28
C ALA A 47 5.50 -0.43 -9.68
N ILE A 48 4.62 -1.06 -8.90
CA ILE A 48 3.16 -1.05 -9.12
C ILE A 48 2.59 0.37 -9.01
N CYS A 49 3.09 1.19 -8.08
CA CYS A 49 2.69 2.59 -7.94
C CYS A 49 3.27 3.52 -9.03
N GLY A 50 4.15 3.03 -9.91
CA GLY A 50 4.83 3.87 -10.90
C GLY A 50 5.96 4.74 -10.34
N LEU A 51 6.35 4.54 -9.09
CA LEU A 51 7.41 5.31 -8.41
C LEU A 51 8.81 4.93 -8.89
N ILE A 52 8.95 3.77 -9.52
CA ILE A 52 10.18 3.33 -10.18
C ILE A 52 9.84 2.69 -11.52
N LEU A 53 10.59 3.04 -12.55
CA LEU A 53 10.48 2.42 -13.87
C LEU A 53 11.42 1.21 -13.98
N PRO A 54 11.07 0.20 -14.80
CA PRO A 54 11.90 -0.99 -14.99
C PRO A 54 13.20 -0.68 -15.74
N THR A 55 14.20 -1.55 -15.60
CA THR A 55 15.34 -1.65 -16.51
C THR A 55 14.95 -2.44 -17.76
N SER A 56 14.09 -3.47 -17.60
CA SER A 56 13.44 -4.21 -18.68
C SER A 56 12.09 -4.76 -18.21
N GLY A 57 11.21 -5.09 -19.14
CA GLY A 57 9.83 -5.49 -18.86
C GLY A 57 8.93 -4.29 -18.62
N PHE A 58 7.74 -4.50 -18.05
CA PHE A 58 6.76 -3.41 -17.79
C PHE A 58 5.75 -3.78 -16.70
N VAL A 59 5.09 -2.76 -16.18
CA VAL A 59 3.84 -2.88 -15.41
C VAL A 59 2.71 -2.31 -16.26
N LYS A 60 1.61 -3.05 -16.36
CA LYS A 60 0.40 -2.65 -17.08
C LYS A 60 -0.79 -2.62 -16.13
N ILE A 61 -1.56 -1.56 -16.13
CA ILE A 61 -2.75 -1.36 -15.32
C ILE A 61 -3.92 -1.07 -16.24
N ASN A 62 -4.96 -1.92 -16.20
CA ASN A 62 -6.13 -1.81 -17.08
C ASN A 62 -5.72 -1.56 -18.54
N ASN A 63 -4.79 -2.37 -19.08
CA ASN A 63 -4.22 -2.28 -20.44
C ASN A 63 -3.33 -1.07 -20.75
N LYS A 64 -3.03 -0.17 -19.78
CA LYS A 64 -2.10 0.96 -19.94
C LYS A 64 -0.75 0.64 -19.29
N ILE A 65 0.34 0.85 -20.00
CA ILE A 65 1.71 0.60 -19.52
C ILE A 65 2.23 1.83 -18.78
N ILE A 66 2.69 1.63 -17.53
CA ILE A 66 3.34 2.68 -16.74
C ILE A 66 4.68 3.08 -17.40
N GLY A 67 4.91 4.37 -17.52
CA GLY A 67 6.11 4.94 -18.15
C GLY A 67 6.03 5.02 -19.68
N LYS A 68 4.92 4.54 -20.29
CA LYS A 68 4.66 4.66 -21.74
C LYS A 68 3.32 5.33 -22.00
N ASP A 69 2.23 4.73 -21.56
CA ASP A 69 0.86 5.22 -21.80
C ASP A 69 0.37 6.13 -20.68
N ILE A 70 0.84 5.89 -19.45
CA ILE A 70 0.57 6.68 -18.24
C ILE A 70 1.85 6.83 -17.41
N SER A 71 1.99 7.95 -16.72
CA SER A 71 3.11 8.16 -15.78
C SER A 71 2.88 7.46 -14.45
N PHE A 72 1.64 7.53 -13.95
CA PHE A 72 1.21 6.93 -12.68
C PHE A 72 -0.20 6.34 -12.84
N PRO A 73 -0.59 5.38 -11.98
CA PRO A 73 -1.97 4.92 -11.91
C PRO A 73 -2.92 6.07 -11.53
N ASP A 74 -4.10 6.14 -12.14
CA ASP A 74 -5.07 7.22 -11.93
C ASP A 74 -5.66 7.25 -10.51
N SER A 75 -5.68 6.10 -9.82
CA SER A 75 -6.28 5.95 -8.49
C SER A 75 -5.43 5.01 -7.62
N VAL A 76 -4.46 5.59 -6.95
CA VAL A 76 -3.56 4.88 -6.03
C VAL A 76 -3.49 5.59 -4.69
N GLY A 77 -3.59 4.83 -3.61
CA GLY A 77 -3.28 5.25 -2.24
C GLY A 77 -2.16 4.37 -1.70
N ALA A 78 -1.09 4.98 -1.22
CA ALA A 78 0.08 4.24 -0.81
C ALA A 78 0.66 4.74 0.50
N LEU A 79 0.91 3.80 1.42
CA LEU A 79 1.81 3.97 2.54
C LEU A 79 3.02 3.07 2.30
N ILE A 80 4.13 3.65 1.88
CA ILE A 80 5.38 2.95 1.59
C ILE A 80 6.48 3.57 2.45
N GLU A 81 7.06 2.78 3.35
CA GLU A 81 8.05 3.22 4.34
C GLU A 81 7.46 4.26 5.30
N ASN A 82 7.87 5.52 5.19
CA ASN A 82 7.40 6.61 6.05
C ASN A 82 6.41 7.51 5.31
N PRO A 83 5.33 7.96 5.97
CA PRO A 83 4.43 8.93 5.38
C PRO A 83 5.18 10.26 5.18
N GLY A 84 5.35 10.69 3.91
CA GLY A 84 6.02 11.94 3.52
C GLY A 84 5.15 13.17 3.79
N LEU A 85 4.70 13.35 5.03
CA LEU A 85 3.82 14.43 5.44
C LEU A 85 4.58 15.66 5.96
N ILE A 86 3.95 16.82 5.91
CA ILE A 86 4.58 18.09 6.28
C ILE A 86 4.70 18.20 7.79
N SER A 87 5.94 18.31 8.27
CA SER A 87 6.32 18.25 9.67
C SER A 87 5.66 19.31 10.56
N GLU A 88 5.42 20.50 10.02
CA GLU A 88 4.91 21.67 10.74
C GLU A 88 3.40 21.67 10.89
N TYR A 89 2.69 20.92 10.04
CA TYR A 89 1.24 20.90 9.99
C TYR A 89 0.65 19.83 10.95
N SER A 90 -0.60 20.05 11.38
CA SER A 90 -1.36 19.03 12.12
C SER A 90 -1.72 17.85 11.20
N GLY A 91 -2.20 16.74 11.78
CA GLY A 91 -2.70 15.61 11.01
C GLY A 91 -3.80 16.00 10.03
N PHE A 92 -4.81 16.73 10.53
CA PHE A 92 -5.92 17.19 9.68
C PHE A 92 -5.44 18.10 8.53
N GLN A 93 -4.54 19.04 8.80
CA GLN A 93 -4.00 19.94 7.77
C GLN A 93 -3.25 19.18 6.70
N ASN A 94 -2.45 18.17 7.06
CA ASN A 94 -1.76 17.30 6.12
C ASN A 94 -2.73 16.58 5.18
N LEU A 95 -3.76 15.94 5.74
CA LEU A 95 -4.75 15.21 4.94
C LEU A 95 -5.56 16.17 4.04
N LYS A 96 -5.88 17.36 4.55
CA LYS A 96 -6.61 18.38 3.77
C LYS A 96 -5.81 18.86 2.55
N ILE A 97 -4.49 19.06 2.69
CA ILE A 97 -3.62 19.42 1.56
C ILE A 97 -3.61 18.32 0.52
N LEU A 98 -3.48 17.05 0.93
CA LEU A 98 -3.54 15.92 0.01
C LEU A 98 -4.90 15.85 -0.71
N ALA A 99 -6.00 15.98 0.02
CA ALA A 99 -7.34 15.97 -0.55
C ALA A 99 -7.59 17.10 -1.57
N GLN A 100 -6.93 18.25 -1.40
CA GLN A 100 -7.03 19.37 -2.33
C GLN A 100 -6.36 19.10 -3.69
N ILE A 101 -5.47 18.12 -3.79
CA ILE A 101 -4.80 17.77 -5.06
C ILE A 101 -5.81 17.18 -6.05
N GLN A 102 -6.61 16.20 -5.62
CA GLN A 102 -7.58 15.53 -6.49
C GLN A 102 -9.01 16.07 -6.33
N LYS A 103 -9.30 16.76 -5.21
CA LYS A 103 -10.60 17.35 -4.86
C LYS A 103 -11.77 16.35 -4.90
N LYS A 104 -11.50 15.09 -4.52
CA LYS A 104 -12.48 13.99 -4.54
C LYS A 104 -13.29 13.87 -3.27
N ILE A 105 -12.77 14.39 -2.15
CA ILE A 105 -13.35 14.26 -0.83
C ILE A 105 -13.44 15.61 -0.10
N ASP A 106 -14.36 15.69 0.83
CA ASP A 106 -14.59 16.86 1.69
C ASP A 106 -13.91 16.70 3.07
N ASP A 107 -14.00 17.77 3.88
CA ASP A 107 -13.45 17.79 5.25
C ASP A 107 -14.13 16.73 6.14
N LYS A 108 -15.39 16.39 5.90
CA LYS A 108 -16.12 15.35 6.65
C LYS A 108 -15.46 13.97 6.44
N LYS A 109 -15.18 13.61 5.19
CA LYS A 109 -14.50 12.33 4.89
C LYS A 109 -13.13 12.26 5.55
N ILE A 110 -12.37 13.38 5.59
CA ILE A 110 -11.07 13.45 6.29
C ILE A 110 -11.25 13.17 7.78
N VAL A 111 -12.21 13.87 8.43
CA VAL A 111 -12.52 13.71 9.85
C VAL A 111 -12.91 12.26 10.17
N ASP A 112 -13.79 11.67 9.36
CA ASP A 112 -14.25 10.30 9.55
C ASP A 112 -13.09 9.29 9.40
N THR A 113 -12.23 9.47 8.39
CA THR A 113 -11.06 8.62 8.20
C THR A 113 -10.06 8.72 9.35
N MET A 114 -9.81 9.94 9.87
CA MET A 114 -8.96 10.12 11.05
C MET A 114 -9.51 9.38 12.27
N ARG A 115 -10.80 9.47 12.52
CA ARG A 115 -11.46 8.72 13.61
C ARG A 115 -11.36 7.21 13.43
N MET A 116 -11.52 6.72 12.21
CA MET A 116 -11.40 5.28 11.91
C MET A 116 -10.02 4.71 12.26
N VAL A 117 -8.95 5.47 12.02
CA VAL A 117 -7.58 5.07 12.44
C VAL A 117 -7.29 5.38 13.91
N GLY A 118 -8.26 5.93 14.67
CA GLY A 118 -8.10 6.28 16.07
C GLY A 118 -7.22 7.52 16.32
N LEU A 119 -7.34 8.53 15.44
CA LEU A 119 -6.74 9.85 15.60
C LEU A 119 -7.83 10.89 15.89
N ASP A 120 -7.53 11.83 16.79
CA ASP A 120 -8.40 13.00 17.02
C ASP A 120 -8.22 14.03 15.89
N PRO A 121 -9.28 14.32 15.09
CA PRO A 121 -9.21 15.33 14.03
C PRO A 121 -8.91 16.75 14.53
N ASN A 122 -9.20 17.03 15.82
CA ASN A 122 -8.99 18.33 16.44
C ASN A 122 -7.59 18.47 17.07
N GLU A 123 -6.75 17.43 17.04
CA GLU A 123 -5.40 17.50 17.57
C GLU A 123 -4.57 18.55 16.83
N LYS A 124 -4.14 19.58 17.56
CA LYS A 124 -3.40 20.73 17.01
C LYS A 124 -1.89 20.53 16.96
N LYS A 125 -1.37 19.43 17.58
CA LYS A 125 0.06 19.14 17.53
C LYS A 125 0.52 19.00 16.10
N SER A 126 1.70 19.55 15.80
CA SER A 126 2.36 19.35 14.50
C SER A 126 2.78 17.90 14.33
N PHE A 127 2.80 17.40 13.08
CA PHE A 127 3.15 16.03 12.73
C PHE A 127 4.51 15.60 13.26
N ARG A 128 5.51 16.50 13.33
CA ARG A 128 6.81 16.20 13.94
C ARG A 128 6.72 15.75 15.40
N LYS A 129 5.68 16.17 16.13
CA LYS A 129 5.44 15.83 17.55
C LYS A 129 4.58 14.56 17.71
N TYR A 130 4.12 13.95 16.63
CA TYR A 130 3.38 12.71 16.70
C TYR A 130 4.27 11.56 17.14
N SER A 131 3.73 10.63 17.94
CA SER A 131 4.39 9.35 18.20
C SER A 131 4.52 8.56 16.90
N LEU A 132 5.37 7.55 16.89
CA LEU A 132 5.54 6.69 15.71
C LEU A 132 4.21 6.04 15.30
N GLY A 133 3.44 5.53 16.27
CA GLY A 133 2.11 4.96 16.02
C GLY A 133 1.11 5.99 15.47
N MET A 134 1.12 7.24 15.98
CA MET A 134 0.27 8.30 15.40
C MET A 134 0.66 8.64 13.96
N LYS A 135 1.96 8.66 13.65
CA LYS A 135 2.47 8.87 12.28
C LYS A 135 2.03 7.75 11.35
N GLN A 136 2.11 6.52 11.81
CA GLN A 136 1.65 5.34 11.08
C GLN A 136 0.16 5.41 10.79
N LYS A 137 -0.67 5.68 11.81
CA LYS A 137 -2.12 5.87 11.65
C LYS A 137 -2.46 6.95 10.63
N LEU A 138 -1.76 8.09 10.67
CA LEU A 138 -2.00 9.18 9.72
C LEU A 138 -1.59 8.81 8.30
N GLY A 139 -0.50 8.05 8.12
CA GLY A 139 -0.09 7.50 6.83
C GLY A 139 -1.12 6.53 6.24
N ILE A 140 -1.70 5.66 7.07
CA ILE A 140 -2.80 4.76 6.66
C ILE A 140 -4.02 5.59 6.25
N ALA A 141 -4.40 6.60 7.05
CA ALA A 141 -5.50 7.50 6.73
C ALA A 141 -5.28 8.20 5.38
N ALA A 142 -4.08 8.73 5.13
CA ALA A 142 -3.72 9.37 3.87
C ALA A 142 -3.85 8.41 2.68
N ALA A 143 -3.41 7.15 2.83
CA ALA A 143 -3.49 6.16 1.77
C ALA A 143 -4.93 5.73 1.45
N MET A 144 -5.85 5.75 2.44
CA MET A 144 -7.20 5.20 2.30
C MET A 144 -8.30 6.23 2.08
N MET A 145 -8.10 7.50 2.46
CA MET A 145 -9.17 8.51 2.54
C MET A 145 -9.93 8.80 1.23
N GLU A 146 -9.26 8.64 0.09
CA GLU A 146 -9.85 8.90 -1.24
C GLU A 146 -10.40 7.63 -1.93
N ASP A 147 -10.54 6.54 -1.19
CA ASP A 147 -11.08 5.25 -1.68
C ASP A 147 -10.38 4.75 -2.97
N PRO A 148 -9.04 4.63 -2.99
CA PRO A 148 -8.29 4.32 -4.20
C PRO A 148 -8.61 2.94 -4.75
N GLN A 149 -8.45 2.75 -6.08
CA GLN A 149 -8.59 1.44 -6.73
C GLN A 149 -7.36 0.53 -6.50
N ILE A 150 -6.19 1.12 -6.28
CA ILE A 150 -4.99 0.40 -5.87
C ILE A 150 -4.60 0.92 -4.50
N LEU A 151 -4.70 0.08 -3.47
CA LEU A 151 -4.28 0.40 -2.12
C LEU A 151 -3.01 -0.39 -1.78
N VAL A 152 -1.95 0.33 -1.43
CA VAL A 152 -0.65 -0.25 -1.09
C VAL A 152 -0.27 0.13 0.33
N LEU A 153 -0.08 -0.88 1.18
CA LEU A 153 0.27 -0.70 2.59
C LEU A 153 1.52 -1.53 2.92
N ASP A 154 2.67 -0.86 3.00
CA ASP A 154 3.94 -1.49 3.35
C ASP A 154 4.12 -1.44 4.88
N GLU A 155 4.08 -2.62 5.53
CA GLU A 155 4.19 -2.81 6.98
C GLU A 155 3.22 -1.93 7.80
N PRO A 156 1.88 -1.93 7.54
CA PRO A 156 0.95 -0.98 8.15
C PRO A 156 0.78 -1.17 9.66
N PHE A 157 1.12 -2.33 10.21
CA PHE A 157 0.96 -2.64 11.64
C PHE A 157 2.14 -2.22 12.51
N ASN A 158 3.24 -1.76 11.89
CA ASN A 158 4.41 -1.34 12.63
C ASN A 158 4.09 -0.19 13.61
N ALA A 159 4.61 -0.29 14.84
CA ALA A 159 4.44 0.69 15.90
C ALA A 159 2.99 0.94 16.37
N LEU A 160 2.03 0.11 15.99
CA LEU A 160 0.66 0.15 16.47
C LEU A 160 0.50 -0.73 17.73
N ASP A 161 -0.34 -0.27 18.66
CA ASP A 161 -0.86 -1.09 19.75
C ASP A 161 -1.92 -2.08 19.22
N GLU A 162 -2.26 -3.08 20.03
CA GLU A 162 -3.20 -4.15 19.66
C GLU A 162 -4.56 -3.62 19.20
N ALA A 163 -5.13 -2.65 19.92
CA ALA A 163 -6.42 -2.06 19.59
C ALA A 163 -6.38 -1.34 18.24
N SER A 164 -5.28 -0.62 17.96
CA SER A 164 -5.06 0.04 16.67
C SER A 164 -4.84 -0.95 15.54
N CYS A 165 -4.13 -2.05 15.79
CA CYS A 165 -3.99 -3.14 14.82
C CYS A 165 -5.35 -3.70 14.41
N GLU A 166 -6.24 -3.97 15.37
CA GLU A 166 -7.59 -4.48 15.08
C GLU A 166 -8.44 -3.50 14.27
N ASN A 167 -8.34 -2.20 14.56
CA ASN A 167 -9.03 -1.18 13.76
C ASN A 167 -8.51 -1.14 12.32
N VAL A 168 -7.19 -1.17 12.14
CA VAL A 168 -6.56 -1.16 10.81
C VAL A 168 -6.91 -2.44 10.03
N LYS A 169 -6.94 -3.61 10.67
CA LYS A 169 -7.41 -4.86 10.04
C LYS A 169 -8.83 -4.72 9.50
N LYS A 170 -9.77 -4.22 10.32
CA LYS A 170 -11.16 -3.98 9.89
C LYS A 170 -11.23 -3.03 8.69
N MET A 171 -10.43 -1.97 8.68
CA MET A 171 -10.35 -1.03 7.55
C MET A 171 -9.82 -1.72 6.29
N ILE A 172 -8.77 -2.53 6.39
CA ILE A 172 -8.20 -3.28 5.26
C ILE A 172 -9.24 -4.27 4.70
N LEU A 173 -9.94 -5.00 5.56
CA LEU A 173 -11.00 -5.93 5.14
C LEU A 173 -12.16 -5.20 4.47
N SER A 174 -12.57 -4.03 4.98
CA SER A 174 -13.63 -3.21 4.38
C SER A 174 -13.19 -2.59 3.05
N ALA A 175 -11.89 -2.44 2.82
CA ALA A 175 -11.34 -1.97 1.55
C ALA A 175 -11.41 -3.03 0.43
N LYS A 176 -11.72 -4.28 0.74
CA LYS A 176 -11.89 -5.35 -0.23
C LYS A 176 -13.22 -5.19 -0.98
N VAL A 177 -13.18 -4.50 -2.11
CA VAL A 177 -14.32 -4.30 -3.01
C VAL A 177 -13.96 -4.77 -4.43
N PRO A 178 -14.94 -5.16 -5.30
CA PRO A 178 -14.68 -5.86 -6.57
C PRO A 178 -13.63 -5.20 -7.47
N ASP A 179 -13.62 -3.87 -7.53
CA ASP A 179 -12.73 -3.12 -8.42
C ASP A 179 -11.46 -2.59 -7.74
N ARG A 180 -11.14 -3.06 -6.54
CA ARG A 180 -9.93 -2.66 -5.81
C ARG A 180 -8.95 -3.79 -5.65
N VAL A 181 -7.68 -3.51 -5.93
CA VAL A 181 -6.54 -4.34 -5.55
C VAL A 181 -5.93 -3.80 -4.27
N VAL A 182 -5.83 -4.63 -3.24
CA VAL A 182 -5.15 -4.28 -1.99
C VAL A 182 -3.84 -5.06 -1.91
N LEU A 183 -2.73 -4.34 -1.73
CA LEU A 183 -1.40 -4.90 -1.57
C LEU A 183 -0.91 -4.62 -0.15
N LEU A 184 -0.54 -5.67 0.55
CA LEU A 184 -0.13 -5.63 1.94
C LEU A 184 1.22 -6.31 2.11
N SER A 185 2.19 -5.67 2.77
CA SER A 185 3.34 -6.38 3.33
C SER A 185 3.21 -6.46 4.85
N CYS A 186 3.68 -7.56 5.43
CA CYS A 186 3.77 -7.73 6.87
C CYS A 186 4.77 -8.82 7.20
N HIS A 187 5.47 -8.67 8.33
CA HIS A 187 6.40 -9.70 8.82
C HIS A 187 5.68 -10.83 9.57
N ASP A 188 4.53 -10.55 10.15
CA ASP A 188 3.72 -11.53 10.89
C ASP A 188 2.88 -12.36 9.92
N LYS A 189 3.22 -13.65 9.81
CA LYS A 189 2.50 -14.61 8.96
C LYS A 189 1.04 -14.81 9.39
N ASN A 190 0.74 -14.70 10.69
CA ASN A 190 -0.63 -14.87 11.19
C ASN A 190 -1.52 -13.71 10.71
N GLN A 191 -1.00 -12.48 10.72
CA GLN A 191 -1.73 -11.31 10.22
C GLN A 191 -1.95 -11.41 8.70
N ILE A 192 -0.94 -11.84 7.95
CA ILE A 192 -1.07 -12.07 6.50
C ILE A 192 -2.12 -13.13 6.21
N ASN A 193 -2.08 -14.27 6.89
CA ASN A 193 -3.03 -15.37 6.67
C ASN A 193 -4.48 -14.99 7.05
N ALA A 194 -4.65 -14.09 8.02
CA ALA A 194 -5.98 -13.64 8.44
C ALA A 194 -6.61 -12.59 7.51
N LEU A 195 -5.80 -11.88 6.72
CA LEU A 195 -6.26 -10.74 5.90
C LEU A 195 -6.21 -11.00 4.41
N CYS A 196 -5.24 -11.77 3.94
CA CYS A 196 -4.95 -11.90 2.52
C CYS A 196 -5.69 -13.07 1.88
N ASP A 197 -6.08 -12.90 0.63
CA ASP A 197 -6.65 -13.96 -0.20
C ASP A 197 -5.55 -14.80 -0.85
N GLU A 198 -4.44 -14.14 -1.18
CA GLU A 198 -3.26 -14.77 -1.79
C GLU A 198 -1.99 -14.21 -1.17
N THR A 199 -0.96 -15.05 -1.09
CA THR A 199 0.38 -14.62 -0.67
C THR A 199 1.38 -14.80 -1.78
N ILE A 200 2.29 -13.83 -1.92
CA ILE A 200 3.37 -13.82 -2.90
C ILE A 200 4.68 -13.70 -2.13
N GLU A 201 5.46 -14.77 -2.14
CA GLU A 201 6.74 -14.80 -1.43
C GLU A 201 7.88 -14.34 -2.33
N LEU A 202 8.63 -13.34 -1.84
CA LEU A 202 9.81 -12.82 -2.52
C LEU A 202 11.09 -13.20 -1.78
N ALA A 203 12.11 -13.58 -2.54
CA ALA A 203 13.48 -13.75 -2.07
C ALA A 203 14.46 -13.24 -3.14
N GLN A 204 15.44 -12.44 -2.70
CA GLN A 204 16.50 -11.90 -3.57
C GLN A 204 15.98 -11.28 -4.88
N GLY A 205 14.87 -10.51 -4.78
CA GLY A 205 14.27 -9.84 -5.92
C GLY A 205 13.45 -10.71 -6.87
N LYS A 206 13.19 -11.98 -6.53
CA LYS A 206 12.41 -12.94 -7.33
C LYS A 206 11.15 -13.36 -6.57
N ILE A 207 10.09 -13.67 -7.30
CA ILE A 207 8.95 -14.41 -6.76
C ILE A 207 9.33 -15.89 -6.71
N ILE A 208 9.33 -16.47 -5.52
CA ILE A 208 9.67 -17.88 -5.29
C ILE A 208 8.46 -18.75 -5.03
N ARG A 209 7.32 -18.15 -4.62
CA ARG A 209 6.08 -18.86 -4.31
C ARG A 209 4.87 -17.94 -4.41
N ARG A 210 3.74 -18.50 -4.85
CA ARG A 210 2.41 -17.87 -4.81
C ARG A 210 1.40 -18.89 -4.30
N ASP A 211 0.69 -18.55 -3.23
CA ASP A 211 -0.30 -19.42 -2.60
C ASP A 211 -1.66 -18.72 -2.55
N SER A 212 -2.73 -19.44 -2.90
CA SER A 212 -4.10 -19.07 -2.59
C SER A 212 -4.45 -19.56 -1.19
N LEU A 213 -4.98 -18.68 -0.33
CA LEU A 213 -5.35 -19.04 1.03
C LEU A 213 -6.76 -19.65 1.14
N TYR A 214 -7.59 -19.48 0.10
CA TYR A 214 -8.93 -20.11 0.03
C TYR A 214 -8.92 -21.63 -0.19
N GLU A 215 -7.81 -22.20 -0.65
CA GLU A 215 -7.73 -23.66 -0.93
C GLU A 215 -7.29 -24.51 0.26
N LYS A 216 -7.01 -23.89 1.41
CA LYS A 216 -6.53 -24.61 2.62
C LYS A 216 -7.63 -25.07 3.58
N GLU A 217 -8.90 -24.76 3.32
CA GLU A 217 -10.05 -25.16 4.17
C GLU A 217 -10.90 -26.29 3.55
N LYS A 218 -10.30 -27.11 2.65
CA LYS A 218 -10.95 -28.32 2.14
C LYS A 218 -10.20 -29.57 2.53
#